data_677bad24feb3a200d6b934cc5bba80f4
#
_entry.id   677bad24feb3a200d6b934cc5bba80f4
#
_cell.length_a   1.000
_cell.length_b   1.000
_cell.length_c   1.000
_cell.angle_alpha   90.00
_cell.angle_beta   90.00
_cell.angle_gamma   90.00
#
_symmetry.space_group_name_H-M   'P 1'
#
loop_
_entity.id
_entity.type
_entity.pdbx_description
1 polymer ?
#
loop_
_entity_poly.entity_id
_entity_poly.type
_entity_poly.pdbx_seq_one_letter_code
_entity_poly.pdbx_strand_id
1 'polypeptide(L)'
;KKDVIPYLDEMDESAKAIGAVNTIINVDGKLKGYNTDFGGFLYMVKAHNVHMEGKKVLIIGNGGACAAVKAVCKHENAKDIVIVSRSANRGAIGYDEMYTSHLDADIVVNTSPVGMFPNIVNAPIDVSWFHKLECVLDVVYNPILTRLCFEAQEADIKRVIGLEMLIAQAKYTFEIFENMSFDDSIIDEIKKEMLK
;
A
#
# COMPACT_ATOMS: atom_id res chain seq x y z
N LYS A 1 -4.52 6.93 -13.51
CA LYS A 1 -3.32 6.04 -13.51
C LYS A 1 -3.31 5.01 -14.66
N LYS A 2 -4.48 4.58 -15.17
CA LYS A 2 -4.57 3.60 -16.28
C LYS A 2 -4.83 4.28 -17.63
N ASP A 3 -5.60 5.34 -17.64
CA ASP A 3 -6.06 6.01 -18.86
C ASP A 3 -4.92 6.67 -19.67
N VAL A 4 -3.80 6.93 -19.02
CA VAL A 4 -2.61 7.52 -19.64
C VAL A 4 -1.73 6.49 -20.37
N ILE A 5 -1.86 5.20 -20.03
CA ILE A 5 -0.99 4.13 -20.57
C ILE A 5 -0.97 4.10 -22.11
N PRO A 6 -2.10 4.24 -22.83
CA PRO A 6 -2.09 4.24 -24.30
C PRO A 6 -1.30 5.39 -24.95
N TYR A 7 -0.94 6.41 -24.19
CA TYR A 7 -0.21 7.59 -24.68
C TYR A 7 1.28 7.55 -24.33
N LEU A 8 1.75 6.48 -23.67
CA LEU A 8 3.15 6.31 -23.30
C LEU A 8 3.90 5.53 -24.37
N ASP A 9 5.14 5.94 -24.63
CA ASP A 9 6.07 5.20 -25.50
C ASP A 9 6.68 4.01 -24.76
N GLU A 10 6.96 4.18 -23.46
CA GLU A 10 7.59 3.17 -22.62
C GLU A 10 6.99 3.14 -21.21
N MET A 11 7.09 1.98 -20.57
CA MET A 11 6.81 1.82 -19.15
C MET A 11 7.96 1.07 -18.47
N ASP A 12 8.30 1.46 -17.26
CA ASP A 12 9.23 0.69 -16.44
C ASP A 12 8.61 -0.64 -15.96
N GLU A 13 9.43 -1.53 -15.42
CA GLU A 13 8.98 -2.88 -15.04
C GLU A 13 7.94 -2.86 -13.91
N SER A 14 8.06 -1.93 -12.95
CA SER A 14 7.09 -1.81 -11.85
C SER A 14 5.72 -1.34 -12.37
N ALA A 15 5.70 -0.33 -13.23
CA ALA A 15 4.48 0.17 -13.86
C ALA A 15 3.81 -0.90 -14.74
N LYS A 16 4.58 -1.70 -15.49
CA LYS A 16 4.08 -2.84 -16.26
C LYS A 16 3.45 -3.90 -15.36
N ALA A 17 4.14 -4.30 -14.31
CA ALA A 17 3.67 -5.33 -13.37
C ALA A 17 2.35 -4.93 -12.66
N ILE A 18 2.20 -3.64 -12.35
CA ILE A 18 1.02 -3.07 -11.69
C ILE A 18 -0.11 -2.79 -12.69
N GLY A 19 0.23 -2.47 -13.94
CA GLY A 19 -0.72 -1.99 -14.95
C GLY A 19 -1.29 -0.61 -14.60
N ALA A 20 -0.48 0.25 -13.98
CA ALA A 20 -0.83 1.62 -13.61
C ALA A 20 0.41 2.50 -13.51
N VAL A 21 0.27 3.79 -13.81
CA VAL A 21 1.33 4.80 -13.83
C VAL A 21 0.95 5.96 -12.93
N ASN A 22 1.88 6.43 -12.10
CA ASN A 22 1.71 7.63 -11.28
C ASN A 22 2.76 8.73 -11.58
N THR A 23 3.83 8.38 -12.31
CA THR A 23 4.91 9.30 -12.67
C THR A 23 5.24 9.15 -14.15
N ILE A 24 5.39 10.26 -14.88
CA ILE A 24 5.72 10.28 -16.30
C ILE A 24 6.83 11.30 -16.52
N ILE A 25 7.85 10.90 -17.26
CA ILE A 25 8.91 11.81 -17.72
C ILE A 25 8.98 11.82 -19.24
N ASN A 26 9.46 12.93 -19.80
CA ASN A 26 9.80 13.04 -21.21
C ASN A 26 11.32 12.93 -21.34
N VAL A 27 11.78 11.92 -22.06
CA VAL A 27 13.18 11.71 -22.40
C VAL A 27 13.31 11.75 -23.92
N ASP A 28 13.95 12.77 -24.42
CA ASP A 28 14.20 12.98 -25.85
C ASP A 28 12.92 12.86 -26.74
N GLY A 29 11.82 13.40 -26.24
CA GLY A 29 10.52 13.37 -26.93
C GLY A 29 9.70 12.13 -26.70
N LYS A 30 10.20 11.13 -25.97
CA LYS A 30 9.45 9.90 -25.60
C LYS A 30 8.90 9.99 -24.19
N LEU A 31 7.65 9.61 -24.02
CA LEU A 31 6.97 9.55 -22.71
C LEU A 31 7.20 8.19 -22.06
N LYS A 32 7.87 8.20 -20.91
CA LYS A 32 8.13 7.00 -20.12
C LYS A 32 7.38 7.06 -18.79
N GLY A 33 6.58 6.01 -18.51
CA GLY A 33 5.75 5.89 -17.32
C GLY A 33 6.38 5.02 -16.25
N TYR A 34 6.19 5.42 -14.98
CA TYR A 34 6.68 4.73 -13.78
C TYR A 34 5.55 4.59 -12.75
N ASN A 35 5.74 3.67 -11.79
CA ASN A 35 4.87 3.57 -10.63
C ASN A 35 5.67 3.50 -9.34
N THR A 36 5.77 4.64 -8.63
CA THR A 36 6.52 4.77 -7.38
C THR A 36 5.75 4.26 -6.15
N ASP A 37 4.44 3.96 -6.27
CA ASP A 37 3.67 3.35 -5.18
C ASP A 37 4.22 1.95 -4.81
N PHE A 38 4.74 1.20 -5.80
CA PHE A 38 5.40 -0.10 -5.56
C PHE A 38 6.60 0.06 -4.63
N GLY A 39 7.54 0.93 -5.01
CA GLY A 39 8.74 1.22 -4.20
C GLY A 39 8.37 1.75 -2.82
N GLY A 40 7.41 2.68 -2.75
CA GLY A 40 6.94 3.25 -1.49
C GLY A 40 6.37 2.21 -0.53
N PHE A 41 5.51 1.32 -1.01
CA PHE A 41 4.97 0.26 -0.17
C PHE A 41 6.00 -0.82 0.18
N LEU A 42 6.88 -1.17 -0.75
CA LEU A 42 7.97 -2.11 -0.50
C LEU A 42 8.92 -1.56 0.58
N TYR A 43 9.29 -0.28 0.51
CA TYR A 43 10.06 0.38 1.55
C TYR A 43 9.39 0.25 2.93
N MET A 44 8.09 0.58 3.03
CA MET A 44 7.33 0.47 4.27
C MET A 44 7.36 -0.95 4.86
N VAL A 45 7.19 -1.97 4.01
CA VAL A 45 7.27 -3.39 4.39
C VAL A 45 8.66 -3.74 4.95
N LYS A 46 9.73 -3.35 4.25
CA LYS A 46 11.13 -3.66 4.62
C LYS A 46 11.57 -2.90 5.88
N ALA A 47 11.30 -1.59 5.95
CA ALA A 47 11.68 -0.75 7.08
C ALA A 47 11.07 -1.24 8.41
N HIS A 48 9.91 -1.85 8.34
CA HIS A 48 9.24 -2.42 9.52
C HIS A 48 9.44 -3.94 9.67
N ASN A 49 10.30 -4.58 8.90
CA ASN A 49 10.51 -6.03 8.98
C ASN A 49 9.18 -6.81 8.96
N VAL A 50 8.31 -6.50 8.00
CA VAL A 50 7.06 -7.25 7.78
C VAL A 50 7.36 -8.40 6.82
N HIS A 51 7.30 -9.62 7.32
CA HIS A 51 7.57 -10.82 6.54
C HIS A 51 6.28 -11.33 5.90
N MET A 52 6.19 -11.26 4.57
CA MET A 52 5.00 -11.69 3.82
C MET A 52 5.12 -13.09 3.23
N GLU A 53 6.34 -13.63 3.16
CA GLU A 53 6.58 -14.97 2.60
C GLU A 53 5.78 -16.03 3.34
N GLY A 54 5.01 -16.82 2.58
CA GLY A 54 4.16 -17.88 3.11
C GLY A 54 2.91 -17.40 3.86
N LYS A 55 2.67 -16.10 3.99
CA LYS A 55 1.55 -15.51 4.73
C LYS A 55 0.32 -15.30 3.86
N LYS A 56 -0.84 -15.33 4.51
CA LYS A 56 -2.12 -14.92 3.93
C LYS A 56 -2.35 -13.43 4.17
N VAL A 57 -2.47 -12.66 3.09
CA VAL A 57 -2.63 -11.22 3.13
C VAL A 57 -4.02 -10.82 2.65
N LEU A 58 -4.76 -10.08 3.48
CA LEU A 58 -5.99 -9.40 3.07
C LEU A 58 -5.68 -7.96 2.67
N ILE A 59 -6.13 -7.57 1.48
CA ILE A 59 -6.04 -6.19 0.99
C ILE A 59 -7.45 -5.59 0.99
N ILE A 60 -7.70 -4.63 1.86
CA ILE A 60 -8.98 -3.94 1.95
C ILE A 60 -9.00 -2.77 0.98
N GLY A 61 -9.91 -2.80 0.03
CA GLY A 61 -10.02 -1.82 -1.05
C GLY A 61 -9.53 -2.39 -2.39
N ASN A 62 -10.16 -1.97 -3.50
CA ASN A 62 -9.84 -2.41 -4.87
C ASN A 62 -9.57 -1.21 -5.78
N GLY A 63 -8.90 -0.19 -5.22
CA GLY A 63 -8.54 1.06 -5.89
C GLY A 63 -7.12 1.08 -6.47
N GLY A 64 -6.61 2.28 -6.73
CA GLY A 64 -5.28 2.49 -7.33
C GLY A 64 -4.11 1.97 -6.48
N ALA A 65 -4.15 2.13 -5.16
CA ALA A 65 -3.11 1.64 -4.26
C ALA A 65 -3.11 0.10 -4.13
N CYS A 66 -4.30 -0.53 -4.23
CA CYS A 66 -4.44 -1.99 -4.15
C CYS A 66 -3.56 -2.72 -5.18
N ALA A 67 -3.45 -2.20 -6.40
CA ALA A 67 -2.66 -2.83 -7.44
C ALA A 67 -1.16 -2.86 -7.10
N ALA A 68 -0.62 -1.77 -6.55
CA ALA A 68 0.77 -1.70 -6.10
C ALA A 68 1.02 -2.62 -4.89
N VAL A 69 0.13 -2.58 -3.89
CA VAL A 69 0.19 -3.46 -2.71
C VAL A 69 0.15 -4.93 -3.13
N LYS A 70 -0.77 -5.31 -4.02
CA LYS A 70 -0.85 -6.68 -4.55
C LYS A 70 0.44 -7.12 -5.26
N ALA A 71 1.05 -6.21 -6.02
CA ALA A 71 2.32 -6.49 -6.71
C ALA A 71 3.46 -6.73 -5.71
N VAL A 72 3.54 -5.91 -4.65
CA VAL A 72 4.53 -6.11 -3.56
C VAL A 72 4.27 -7.41 -2.80
N CYS A 73 3.01 -7.74 -2.46
CA CYS A 73 2.70 -9.02 -1.80
C CYS A 73 3.15 -10.22 -2.63
N LYS A 74 2.98 -10.16 -3.96
CA LYS A 74 3.49 -11.20 -4.87
C LYS A 74 5.03 -11.24 -4.90
N HIS A 75 5.67 -10.08 -4.97
CA HIS A 75 7.12 -9.94 -4.95
C HIS A 75 7.74 -10.51 -3.67
N GLU A 76 7.08 -10.31 -2.53
CA GLU A 76 7.47 -10.80 -1.21
C GLU A 76 6.97 -12.24 -0.93
N ASN A 77 6.52 -12.97 -1.96
CA ASN A 77 6.10 -14.38 -1.91
C ASN A 77 4.98 -14.65 -0.89
N ALA A 78 4.01 -13.76 -0.76
CA ALA A 78 2.80 -14.04 0.01
C ALA A 78 2.10 -15.28 -0.56
N LYS A 79 1.69 -16.21 0.33
CA LYS A 79 1.07 -17.49 -0.05
C LYS A 79 -0.31 -17.30 -0.65
N ASP A 80 -1.09 -16.39 -0.06
CA ASP A 80 -2.46 -16.11 -0.47
C ASP A 80 -2.72 -14.61 -0.40
N ILE A 81 -3.37 -14.04 -1.42
CA ILE A 81 -3.67 -12.62 -1.50
C ILE A 81 -5.14 -12.45 -1.83
N VAL A 82 -5.92 -12.06 -0.85
CA VAL A 82 -7.36 -11.86 -0.97
C VAL A 82 -7.67 -10.36 -0.96
N ILE A 83 -8.38 -9.90 -1.98
CA ILE A 83 -8.83 -8.50 -2.07
C ILE A 83 -10.27 -8.43 -1.59
N VAL A 84 -10.55 -7.51 -0.67
CA VAL A 84 -11.87 -7.28 -0.11
C VAL A 84 -12.39 -5.91 -0.54
N SER A 85 -13.60 -5.84 -1.07
CA SER A 85 -14.22 -4.57 -1.42
C SER A 85 -15.74 -4.61 -1.29
N ARG A 86 -16.36 -3.42 -1.17
CA ARG A 86 -17.82 -3.29 -1.05
C ARG A 86 -18.59 -3.83 -2.25
N SER A 87 -18.00 -3.79 -3.42
CA SER A 87 -18.68 -4.18 -4.68
C SER A 87 -18.34 -5.58 -5.17
N ALA A 88 -17.53 -6.35 -4.45
CA ALA A 88 -17.20 -7.76 -4.76
C ALA A 88 -17.00 -8.03 -6.27
N ASN A 89 -16.22 -7.17 -6.95
CA ASN A 89 -15.98 -7.24 -8.37
C ASN A 89 -14.49 -7.22 -8.72
N ARG A 90 -14.14 -7.49 -9.96
CA ARG A 90 -12.76 -7.50 -10.45
C ARG A 90 -11.83 -8.40 -9.65
N GLY A 91 -12.35 -9.56 -9.20
CA GLY A 91 -11.58 -10.53 -8.41
C GLY A 91 -11.45 -10.16 -6.93
N ALA A 92 -12.26 -9.23 -6.43
CA ALA A 92 -12.42 -8.96 -5.01
C ALA A 92 -13.63 -9.70 -4.45
N ILE A 93 -13.55 -10.13 -3.20
CA ILE A 93 -14.66 -10.67 -2.42
C ILE A 93 -15.39 -9.57 -1.65
N GLY A 94 -16.58 -9.88 -1.14
CA GLY A 94 -17.34 -9.01 -0.22
C GLY A 94 -16.88 -9.14 1.23
N TYR A 95 -17.35 -8.23 2.08
CA TYR A 95 -17.08 -8.27 3.52
C TYR A 95 -17.71 -9.49 4.20
N ASP A 96 -18.92 -9.89 3.79
CA ASP A 96 -19.58 -11.07 4.35
C ASP A 96 -18.75 -12.34 4.13
N GLU A 97 -18.21 -12.52 2.94
CA GLU A 97 -17.32 -13.64 2.62
C GLU A 97 -16.00 -13.55 3.40
N MET A 98 -15.44 -12.35 3.54
CA MET A 98 -14.24 -12.13 4.35
C MET A 98 -14.47 -12.58 5.80
N TYR A 99 -15.56 -12.14 6.44
CA TYR A 99 -15.86 -12.47 7.83
C TYR A 99 -16.25 -13.94 8.05
N THR A 100 -16.69 -14.65 7.02
CA THR A 100 -17.03 -16.08 7.11
C THR A 100 -15.86 -17.02 6.79
N SER A 101 -14.92 -16.59 5.92
CA SER A 101 -13.95 -17.51 5.32
C SER A 101 -12.48 -17.08 5.41
N HIS A 102 -12.21 -15.85 5.90
CA HIS A 102 -10.84 -15.30 5.84
C HIS A 102 -10.35 -14.65 7.15
N LEU A 103 -10.92 -15.03 8.31
CA LEU A 103 -10.49 -14.58 9.63
C LEU A 103 -9.15 -15.19 10.08
N ASP A 104 -8.60 -16.09 9.29
CA ASP A 104 -7.29 -16.73 9.46
C ASP A 104 -6.15 -15.98 8.76
N ALA A 105 -6.39 -14.75 8.30
CA ALA A 105 -5.36 -13.92 7.68
C ALA A 105 -4.25 -13.55 8.68
N ASP A 106 -3.02 -13.58 8.19
CA ASP A 106 -1.82 -13.20 8.95
C ASP A 106 -1.56 -11.69 8.89
N ILE A 107 -1.88 -11.06 7.75
CA ILE A 107 -1.62 -9.64 7.50
C ILE A 107 -2.85 -9.00 6.87
N VAL A 108 -3.19 -7.79 7.33
CA VAL A 108 -4.19 -6.92 6.72
C VAL A 108 -3.54 -5.65 6.21
N VAL A 109 -3.86 -5.25 4.98
CA VAL A 109 -3.42 -3.98 4.38
C VAL A 109 -4.64 -3.16 3.98
N ASN A 110 -4.85 -2.03 4.64
CA ASN A 110 -5.89 -1.08 4.22
C ASN A 110 -5.40 -0.21 3.07
N THR A 111 -6.03 -0.34 1.91
CA THR A 111 -5.84 0.52 0.73
C THR A 111 -7.11 1.31 0.38
N SER A 112 -8.12 1.25 1.26
CA SER A 112 -9.36 2.00 1.13
C SER A 112 -9.24 3.39 1.77
N PRO A 113 -10.14 4.33 1.46
CA PRO A 113 -10.16 5.64 2.11
C PRO A 113 -10.84 5.63 3.49
N VAL A 114 -11.24 4.46 4.02
CA VAL A 114 -11.87 4.38 5.34
C VAL A 114 -10.86 4.70 6.42
N GLY A 115 -11.21 5.60 7.33
CA GLY A 115 -10.31 6.11 8.37
C GLY A 115 -9.53 7.36 7.96
N MET A 116 -9.62 7.79 6.69
CA MET A 116 -9.00 9.02 6.20
C MET A 116 -9.84 10.26 6.56
N PHE A 117 -9.17 11.38 6.85
CA PHE A 117 -9.82 12.67 7.05
C PHE A 117 -10.76 13.01 5.86
N PRO A 118 -11.99 13.57 6.11
CA PRO A 118 -12.55 13.97 7.41
C PRO A 118 -13.21 12.83 8.22
N ASN A 119 -13.38 11.63 7.68
CA ASN A 119 -14.13 10.52 8.31
C ASN A 119 -13.21 9.60 9.13
N ILE A 120 -12.48 10.18 10.10
CA ILE A 120 -11.40 9.51 10.85
C ILE A 120 -11.86 8.49 11.90
N VAL A 121 -13.15 8.48 12.23
CA VAL A 121 -13.70 7.64 13.33
C VAL A 121 -13.93 6.18 12.93
N ASN A 122 -13.88 5.88 11.63
CA ASN A 122 -14.19 4.55 11.10
C ASN A 122 -12.93 3.71 10.87
N ALA A 123 -13.03 2.41 11.14
CA ALA A 123 -12.10 1.39 10.66
C ALA A 123 -12.78 0.57 9.54
N PRO A 124 -12.03 0.06 8.55
CA PRO A 124 -12.61 -0.74 7.47
C PRO A 124 -13.03 -2.15 7.93
N ILE A 125 -12.41 -2.65 8.99
CA ILE A 125 -12.67 -3.96 9.61
C ILE A 125 -12.52 -3.85 11.12
N ASP A 126 -13.05 -4.83 11.84
CA ASP A 126 -12.79 -5.06 13.26
C ASP A 126 -11.68 -6.12 13.41
N VAL A 127 -10.51 -5.72 13.92
CA VAL A 127 -9.34 -6.60 14.05
C VAL A 127 -9.54 -7.70 15.10
N SER A 128 -10.46 -7.53 16.04
CA SER A 128 -10.72 -8.49 17.12
C SER A 128 -11.28 -9.83 16.64
N TRP A 129 -11.80 -9.88 15.41
CA TRP A 129 -12.34 -11.12 14.83
C TRP A 129 -11.26 -12.03 14.26
N PHE A 130 -10.05 -11.52 14.03
CA PHE A 130 -8.98 -12.27 13.38
C PHE A 130 -8.16 -13.08 14.40
N HIS A 131 -7.98 -14.37 14.13
CA HIS A 131 -7.38 -15.30 15.08
C HIS A 131 -5.85 -15.43 14.95
N LYS A 132 -5.27 -14.96 13.83
CA LYS A 132 -3.86 -15.12 13.48
C LYS A 132 -3.20 -13.83 13.01
N LEU A 133 -3.89 -12.70 13.18
CA LEU A 133 -3.43 -11.43 12.66
C LEU A 133 -2.16 -10.97 13.39
N GLU A 134 -1.06 -10.92 12.66
CA GLU A 134 0.26 -10.53 13.17
C GLU A 134 0.56 -9.06 12.87
N CYS A 135 0.01 -8.52 11.77
CA CYS A 135 0.34 -7.17 11.34
C CYS A 135 -0.82 -6.50 10.58
N VAL A 136 -1.00 -5.22 10.85
CA VAL A 136 -1.87 -4.30 10.10
C VAL A 136 -1.01 -3.22 9.47
N LEU A 137 -1.14 -3.04 8.15
CA LEU A 137 -0.56 -1.91 7.43
C LEU A 137 -1.70 -1.02 6.92
N ASP A 138 -1.58 0.29 7.11
CA ASP A 138 -2.56 1.23 6.58
C ASP A 138 -1.86 2.22 5.64
N VAL A 139 -2.30 2.33 4.39
CA VAL A 139 -1.73 3.31 3.45
C VAL A 139 -2.31 4.71 3.66
N VAL A 140 -3.33 4.85 4.49
CA VAL A 140 -3.83 6.17 4.92
C VAL A 140 -2.78 6.82 5.83
N TYR A 141 -2.46 8.08 5.54
CA TYR A 141 -1.46 8.88 6.28
C TYR A 141 -2.05 10.11 6.98
N ASN A 142 -3.30 10.43 6.74
CA ASN A 142 -4.02 11.53 7.39
C ASN A 142 -5.40 11.05 7.89
N PRO A 143 -5.58 10.85 9.20
CA PRO A 143 -4.64 11.13 10.30
C PRO A 143 -3.43 10.20 10.29
N ILE A 144 -2.37 10.58 10.99
CA ILE A 144 -1.15 9.75 11.16
C ILE A 144 -1.49 8.41 11.80
N LEU A 145 -2.30 8.41 12.84
CA LEU A 145 -2.83 7.21 13.49
C LEU A 145 -4.30 7.06 13.13
N THR A 146 -4.59 6.14 12.23
CA THR A 146 -5.98 5.80 11.86
C THR A 146 -6.66 4.97 12.95
N ARG A 147 -8.00 4.92 12.90
CA ARG A 147 -8.76 4.08 13.83
C ARG A 147 -8.35 2.60 13.74
N LEU A 148 -8.11 2.09 12.53
CA LEU A 148 -7.63 0.72 12.31
C LEU A 148 -6.28 0.46 13.00
N CYS A 149 -5.31 1.36 12.83
CA CYS A 149 -4.00 1.25 13.47
C CYS A 149 -4.07 1.40 14.99
N PHE A 150 -4.97 2.23 15.50
CA PHE A 150 -5.23 2.36 16.93
C PHE A 150 -5.79 1.05 17.50
N GLU A 151 -6.81 0.45 16.89
CA GLU A 151 -7.39 -0.83 17.31
C GLU A 151 -6.39 -1.98 17.26
N ALA A 152 -5.53 -2.03 16.24
CA ALA A 152 -4.44 -3.00 16.16
C ALA A 152 -3.45 -2.85 17.35
N GLN A 153 -3.11 -1.59 17.71
CA GLN A 153 -2.24 -1.32 18.86
C GLN A 153 -2.87 -1.78 20.18
N GLU A 154 -4.16 -1.50 20.40
CA GLU A 154 -4.87 -1.94 21.62
C GLU A 154 -4.98 -3.47 21.72
N ALA A 155 -4.96 -4.16 20.58
CA ALA A 155 -4.97 -5.63 20.50
C ALA A 155 -3.57 -6.27 20.52
N ASP A 156 -2.49 -5.49 20.77
CA ASP A 156 -1.09 -5.93 20.72
C ASP A 156 -0.69 -6.53 19.36
N ILE A 157 -1.33 -6.07 18.27
CA ILE A 157 -1.01 -6.44 16.90
C ILE A 157 -0.05 -5.40 16.33
N LYS A 158 1.01 -5.86 15.65
CA LYS A 158 1.94 -4.96 14.96
C LYS A 158 1.20 -4.07 13.98
N ARG A 159 1.46 -2.77 14.04
CA ARG A 159 0.88 -1.79 13.11
C ARG A 159 1.95 -1.03 12.36
N VAL A 160 1.67 -0.68 11.11
CA VAL A 160 2.51 0.17 10.26
C VAL A 160 1.64 1.26 9.64
N ILE A 161 2.03 2.51 9.83
CA ILE A 161 1.30 3.70 9.37
C ILE A 161 1.74 4.12 7.96
N GLY A 162 0.85 4.78 7.20
CA GLY A 162 1.05 5.08 5.78
C GLY A 162 2.03 6.22 5.47
N LEU A 163 2.52 6.97 6.47
CA LEU A 163 3.36 8.14 6.25
C LEU A 163 4.65 7.80 5.51
N GLU A 164 5.28 6.67 5.82
CA GLU A 164 6.52 6.27 5.17
C GLU A 164 6.33 5.89 3.70
N MET A 165 5.21 5.25 3.37
CA MET A 165 4.86 5.00 1.97
C MET A 165 4.71 6.31 1.19
N LEU A 166 4.05 7.32 1.79
CA LEU A 166 3.89 8.65 1.19
C LEU A 166 5.24 9.29 0.91
N ILE A 167 6.15 9.30 1.87
CA ILE A 167 7.47 9.92 1.75
C ILE A 167 8.32 9.17 0.73
N ALA A 168 8.39 7.83 0.85
CA ALA A 168 9.21 7.00 -0.03
C ALA A 168 8.78 7.11 -1.50
N GLN A 169 7.47 7.06 -1.80
CA GLN A 169 7.00 7.21 -3.17
C GLN A 169 7.32 8.61 -3.75
N ALA A 170 7.28 9.65 -2.91
CA ALA A 170 7.65 11.00 -3.32
C ALA A 170 9.17 11.12 -3.58
N LYS A 171 10.00 10.53 -2.71
CA LYS A 171 11.46 10.45 -2.90
C LYS A 171 11.78 9.76 -4.22
N TYR A 172 11.21 8.58 -4.49
CA TYR A 172 11.45 7.85 -5.74
C TYR A 172 10.94 8.60 -6.97
N THR A 173 9.84 9.34 -6.86
CA THR A 173 9.36 10.23 -7.92
C THR A 173 10.36 11.35 -8.21
N PHE A 174 10.91 11.97 -7.17
CA PHE A 174 11.91 13.03 -7.30
C PHE A 174 13.20 12.50 -7.93
N GLU A 175 13.67 11.33 -7.54
CA GLU A 175 14.85 10.68 -8.16
C GLU A 175 14.65 10.44 -9.67
N ILE A 176 13.45 10.06 -10.09
CA ILE A 176 13.11 9.86 -11.50
C ILE A 176 13.17 11.20 -12.24
N PHE A 177 12.62 12.29 -11.68
CA PHE A 177 12.60 13.59 -12.32
C PHE A 177 13.98 14.19 -12.46
N GLU A 178 14.81 14.07 -11.43
CA GLU A 178 16.16 14.67 -11.39
C GLU A 178 17.24 13.74 -11.94
N ASN A 179 16.90 12.51 -12.29
CA ASN A 179 17.85 11.45 -12.67
C ASN A 179 19.00 11.31 -11.63
N MET A 180 18.63 11.33 -10.37
CA MET A 180 19.53 11.23 -9.21
C MET A 180 19.10 10.07 -8.31
N SER A 181 19.95 9.71 -7.35
CA SER A 181 19.61 8.73 -6.31
C SER A 181 20.03 9.29 -4.95
N PHE A 182 19.17 9.10 -3.95
CA PHE A 182 19.40 9.49 -2.57
C PHE A 182 19.36 8.26 -1.67
N ASP A 183 20.15 8.28 -0.61
CA ASP A 183 20.06 7.25 0.43
C ASP A 183 18.67 7.24 1.07
N ASP A 184 18.18 6.06 1.39
CA ASP A 184 16.83 5.91 1.97
C ASP A 184 16.71 6.50 3.39
N SER A 185 17.83 6.80 4.07
CA SER A 185 17.83 7.49 5.37
C SER A 185 17.13 8.85 5.33
N ILE A 186 17.07 9.50 4.16
CA ILE A 186 16.33 10.76 3.98
C ILE A 186 14.84 10.61 4.27
N ILE A 187 14.28 9.40 4.09
CA ILE A 187 12.88 9.12 4.39
C ILE A 187 12.62 9.28 5.90
N ASP A 188 13.53 8.75 6.73
CA ASP A 188 13.44 8.89 8.18
C ASP A 188 13.63 10.33 8.65
N GLU A 189 14.49 11.10 7.97
CA GLU A 189 14.71 12.52 8.27
C GLU A 189 13.44 13.33 7.98
N ILE A 190 12.86 13.16 6.79
CA ILE A 190 11.61 13.83 6.39
C ILE A 190 10.47 13.42 7.34
N LYS A 191 10.35 12.14 7.68
CA LYS A 191 9.35 11.65 8.64
C LYS A 191 9.46 12.36 9.98
N LYS A 192 10.68 12.50 10.52
CA LYS A 192 10.90 13.21 11.79
C LYS A 192 10.47 14.68 11.71
N GLU A 193 10.71 15.35 10.59
CA GLU A 193 10.27 16.73 10.41
C GLU A 193 8.73 16.83 10.30
N MET A 194 8.08 15.91 9.61
CA MET A 194 6.62 15.92 9.47
C MET A 194 5.86 15.56 10.76
N LEU A 195 6.53 14.95 11.74
CA LEU A 195 5.93 14.56 13.03
C LEU A 195 6.18 15.59 14.16
N LYS A 196 6.87 16.70 13.89
CA LYS A 196 7.02 17.85 14.80
C LYS A 196 5.78 18.70 14.85
#